data_32628de5dac6ffa8bf27666539dec34d
#
_entry.id   32628de5dac6ffa8bf27666539dec34d
#
_cell.length_a   1.000
_cell.length_b   1.000
_cell.length_c   1.000
_cell.angle_alpha   90.00
_cell.angle_beta   90.00
_cell.angle_gamma   90.00
#
_symmetry.space_group_name_H-M   'P 1'
#
loop_
_entity.id
_entity.type
_entity.pdbx_description
1 polymer ?
#
loop_
_entity_poly.entity_id
_entity_poly.type
_entity_poly.pdbx_seq_one_letter_code
_entity_poly.pdbx_strand_id
1 'polypeptide(L)'
;MFIDKNLNWNHHITNLSKQLSRANGVLSKLRYNASLEFCLQVYYAIFYSHLTYGCNLWGFTSEENISKLEVLQNKCVRIMTFAPFNSSTNEIFIELGLGKVRDLISLNQLKSVYDFTQNCYLLTLWIFSLTVAMLIQHLVNWIVL
;
A
#
# COMPACT_ATOMS: atom_id res chain seq x y z
N MET A 1 7.05 -9.74 7.66
CA MET A 1 5.63 -9.60 8.04
C MET A 1 5.33 -10.64 9.12
N PHE A 2 4.64 -10.28 10.20
CA PHE A 2 4.30 -11.19 11.29
C PHE A 2 2.80 -11.49 11.21
N ILE A 3 2.45 -12.75 11.07
CA ILE A 3 1.07 -13.24 10.99
C ILE A 3 0.81 -14.05 12.26
N ASP A 4 -0.21 -13.67 13.01
CA ASP A 4 -0.67 -14.42 14.19
C ASP A 4 -1.69 -15.47 13.79
N LYS A 5 -1.84 -16.52 14.62
CA LYS A 5 -2.81 -17.62 14.42
C LYS A 5 -4.26 -17.15 14.22
N ASN A 6 -4.60 -16.02 14.84
CA ASN A 6 -5.94 -15.43 14.78
C ASN A 6 -6.08 -14.35 13.70
N LEU A 7 -5.10 -14.20 12.78
CA LEU A 7 -5.02 -13.11 11.81
C LEU A 7 -5.13 -11.72 12.46
N ASN A 8 -4.67 -11.62 13.71
CA ASN A 8 -4.63 -10.36 14.44
C ASN A 8 -3.34 -9.62 14.09
N TRP A 9 -3.45 -8.45 13.50
CA TRP A 9 -2.33 -7.66 13.01
C TRP A 9 -1.64 -6.79 14.07
N ASN A 10 -2.07 -6.85 15.33
CA ASN A 10 -1.56 -6.01 16.42
C ASN A 10 -0.05 -6.09 16.58
N HIS A 11 0.52 -7.29 16.53
CA HIS A 11 1.96 -7.49 16.64
C HIS A 11 2.70 -6.90 15.43
N HIS A 12 2.16 -7.12 14.23
CA HIS A 12 2.71 -6.54 13.01
C HIS A 12 2.67 -5.01 13.04
N ILE A 13 1.52 -4.42 13.37
CA ILE A 13 1.35 -2.96 13.46
C ILE A 13 2.26 -2.35 14.53
N THR A 14 2.45 -3.03 15.67
CA THR A 14 3.39 -2.59 16.69
C THR A 14 4.84 -2.53 16.18
N ASN A 15 5.27 -3.55 15.42
CA ASN A 15 6.60 -3.55 14.80
C ASN A 15 6.72 -2.50 13.69
N LEU A 16 5.70 -2.37 12.84
CA LEU A 16 5.62 -1.34 11.81
C LEU A 16 5.73 0.06 12.44
N SER A 17 4.97 0.33 13.50
CA SER A 17 5.03 1.60 14.23
C SER A 17 6.44 1.92 14.78
N LYS A 18 7.17 0.90 15.24
CA LYS A 18 8.57 1.06 15.67
C LYS A 18 9.47 1.44 14.49
N GLN A 19 9.30 0.81 13.34
CA GLN A 19 10.07 1.11 12.12
C GLN A 19 9.77 2.53 11.62
N LEU A 20 8.49 2.94 11.56
CA LEU A 20 8.09 4.28 11.17
C LEU A 20 8.59 5.35 12.16
N SER A 21 8.62 5.03 13.46
CA SER A 21 9.20 5.92 14.47
C SER A 21 10.70 6.12 14.28
N ARG A 22 11.44 5.07 13.90
CA ARG A 22 12.87 5.18 13.56
C ARG A 22 13.08 6.02 12.29
N ALA A 23 12.24 5.84 11.27
CA ALA A 23 12.25 6.66 10.05
C ALA A 23 12.02 8.14 10.38
N ASN A 24 11.07 8.45 11.26
CA ASN A 24 10.86 9.81 11.76
C ASN A 24 12.09 10.38 12.47
N GLY A 25 12.82 9.56 13.22
CA GLY A 25 14.08 9.95 13.86
C GLY A 25 15.19 10.29 12.85
N VAL A 26 15.28 9.53 11.76
CA VAL A 26 16.22 9.80 10.65
C VAL A 26 15.86 11.13 9.98
N LEU A 27 14.59 11.29 9.57
CA LEU A 27 14.11 12.52 8.93
C LEU A 27 14.27 13.75 9.81
N SER A 28 14.06 13.61 11.13
CA SER A 28 14.25 14.70 12.08
C SER A 28 15.69 15.22 12.16
N LYS A 29 16.68 14.35 11.97
CA LYS A 29 18.09 14.76 11.90
C LYS A 29 18.44 15.32 10.53
N LEU A 30 17.89 14.72 9.47
CA LEU A 30 18.19 15.06 8.10
C LEU A 30 17.69 16.47 7.72
N ARG A 31 16.48 16.83 8.19
CA ARG A 31 15.79 18.07 7.81
C ARG A 31 16.60 19.37 8.02
N TYR A 32 17.57 19.35 8.93
CA TYR A 32 18.40 20.53 9.21
C TYR A 32 19.52 20.75 8.20
N ASN A 33 19.91 19.69 7.49
CA ASN A 33 21.08 19.70 6.59
C ASN A 33 20.72 19.34 5.14
N ALA A 34 19.44 19.08 4.85
CA ALA A 34 19.00 18.65 3.55
C ALA A 34 17.79 19.45 3.05
N SER A 35 17.65 19.55 1.74
CA SER A 35 16.47 20.17 1.12
C SER A 35 15.19 19.34 1.39
N LEU A 36 14.04 20.00 1.30
CA LEU A 36 12.74 19.32 1.43
C LEU A 36 12.58 18.20 0.40
N GLU A 37 13.04 18.42 -0.82
CA GLU A 37 12.99 17.44 -1.90
C GLU A 37 13.78 16.17 -1.57
N PHE A 38 14.97 16.32 -0.99
CA PHE A 38 15.74 15.18 -0.52
C PHE A 38 15.07 14.47 0.65
N CYS A 39 14.47 15.21 1.58
CA CYS A 39 13.67 14.63 2.66
C CYS A 39 12.49 13.82 2.12
N LEU A 40 11.82 14.27 1.05
CA LEU A 40 10.76 13.53 0.38
C LEU A 40 11.27 12.23 -0.26
N GLN A 41 12.42 12.24 -0.91
CA GLN A 41 13.03 11.01 -1.44
C GLN A 41 13.30 9.99 -0.33
N VAL A 42 13.85 10.44 0.79
CA VAL A 42 14.09 9.59 1.96
C VAL A 42 12.77 9.10 2.59
N TYR A 43 11.72 9.95 2.62
CA TYR A 43 10.40 9.56 3.05
C TYR A 43 9.86 8.39 2.20
N TYR A 44 9.92 8.49 0.88
CA TYR A 44 9.48 7.40 -0.01
C TYR A 44 10.32 6.13 0.16
N ALA A 45 11.62 6.28 0.33
CA ALA A 45 12.53 5.16 0.47
C ALA A 45 12.35 4.35 1.76
N ILE A 46 12.15 5.01 2.91
CA ILE A 46 12.15 4.33 4.21
C ILE A 46 10.79 4.36 4.91
N PHE A 47 10.02 5.44 4.83
CA PHE A 47 8.73 5.53 5.51
C PHE A 47 7.62 4.90 4.67
N TYR A 48 7.47 5.37 3.46
CA TYR A 48 6.42 4.94 2.54
C TYR A 48 6.55 3.46 2.14
N SER A 49 7.78 3.00 1.88
CA SER A 49 8.04 1.60 1.54
C SER A 49 7.62 0.63 2.64
N HIS A 50 7.91 0.97 3.91
CA HIS A 50 7.45 0.17 5.04
C HIS A 50 5.92 0.20 5.20
N LEU A 51 5.30 1.35 4.97
CA LEU A 51 3.86 1.53 5.09
C LEU A 51 3.10 0.75 4.01
N THR A 52 3.58 0.75 2.77
CA THR A 52 2.91 0.08 1.64
C THR A 52 3.18 -1.42 1.60
N TYR A 53 4.23 -1.90 2.27
CA TYR A 53 4.55 -3.31 2.27
C TYR A 53 3.46 -4.17 2.90
N GLY A 54 2.78 -4.95 2.06
CA GLY A 54 1.71 -5.86 2.48
C GLY A 54 0.46 -5.16 3.01
N CYS A 55 0.24 -3.86 2.72
CA CYS A 55 -0.92 -3.12 3.22
C CYS A 55 -2.26 -3.69 2.74
N ASN A 56 -2.27 -4.46 1.66
CA ASN A 56 -3.45 -5.21 1.20
C ASN A 56 -3.92 -6.27 2.20
N LEU A 57 -3.00 -6.79 3.01
CA LEU A 57 -3.28 -7.83 3.99
C LEU A 57 -3.59 -7.23 5.37
N TRP A 58 -2.70 -6.38 5.88
CA TRP A 58 -2.88 -5.80 7.20
C TRP A 58 -3.80 -4.56 7.23
N GLY A 59 -4.16 -4.01 6.07
CA GLY A 59 -5.05 -2.85 5.94
C GLY A 59 -6.49 -3.11 6.42
N PHE A 60 -6.88 -4.37 6.65
CA PHE A 60 -8.14 -4.75 7.29
C PHE A 60 -8.05 -4.78 8.83
N THR A 61 -6.97 -4.26 9.40
CA THR A 61 -6.79 -4.18 10.86
C THR A 61 -7.80 -3.23 11.50
N SER A 62 -7.84 -3.23 12.85
CA SER A 62 -8.74 -2.35 13.60
C SER A 62 -8.45 -0.86 13.34
N GLU A 63 -9.49 -0.04 13.44
CA GLU A 63 -9.43 1.42 13.30
C GLU A 63 -8.40 2.06 14.23
N GLU A 64 -8.27 1.52 15.45
CA GLU A 64 -7.27 1.97 16.43
C GLU A 64 -5.84 1.80 15.90
N ASN A 65 -5.55 0.70 15.21
CA ASN A 65 -4.24 0.45 14.63
C ASN A 65 -3.93 1.38 13.45
N ILE A 66 -4.92 1.65 12.59
CA ILE A 66 -4.79 2.60 11.49
C ILE A 66 -4.50 4.00 12.04
N SER A 67 -5.25 4.43 13.06
CA SER A 67 -5.05 5.74 13.71
C SER A 67 -3.63 5.89 14.29
N LYS A 68 -3.04 4.84 14.85
CA LYS A 68 -1.63 4.87 15.31
C LYS A 68 -0.66 5.18 14.17
N LEU A 69 -0.88 4.58 12.99
CA LEU A 69 -0.04 4.83 11.80
C LEU A 69 -0.25 6.25 11.25
N GLU A 70 -1.49 6.75 11.23
CA GLU A 70 -1.79 8.13 10.83
C GLU A 70 -1.08 9.17 11.70
N VAL A 71 -1.08 8.96 13.02
CA VAL A 71 -0.35 9.84 13.95
C VAL A 71 1.14 9.88 13.62
N LEU A 72 1.74 8.73 13.27
CA LEU A 72 3.15 8.65 12.88
C LEU A 72 3.42 9.33 11.54
N GLN A 73 2.52 9.20 10.57
CA GLN A 73 2.63 9.87 9.29
C GLN A 73 2.46 11.39 9.43
N ASN A 74 1.47 11.84 10.19
CA ASN A 74 1.27 13.26 10.49
C ASN A 74 2.51 13.87 11.17
N LYS A 75 3.12 13.13 12.09
CA LYS A 75 4.38 13.55 12.71
C LYS A 75 5.51 13.65 11.69
N CYS A 76 5.61 12.69 10.77
CA CYS A 76 6.61 12.66 9.72
C CYS A 76 6.53 13.92 8.83
N VAL A 77 5.33 14.24 8.36
CA VAL A 77 5.07 15.37 7.48
C VAL A 77 5.43 16.70 8.18
N ARG A 78 5.02 16.89 9.45
CA ARG A 78 5.42 18.07 10.23
C ARG A 78 6.92 18.17 10.42
N ILE A 79 7.61 17.05 10.63
CA ILE A 79 9.07 17.02 10.72
C ILE A 79 9.70 17.57 9.44
N MET A 80 9.28 17.11 8.28
CA MET A 80 9.88 17.52 6.99
C MET A 80 9.65 19.01 6.68
N THR A 81 8.47 19.52 7.03
CA THR A 81 8.07 20.91 6.71
C THR A 81 8.38 21.93 7.81
N PHE A 82 8.98 21.52 8.93
CA PHE A 82 9.14 22.38 10.14
C PHE A 82 7.83 22.95 10.68
N ALA A 83 6.71 22.31 10.38
CA ALA A 83 5.41 22.77 10.82
C ALA A 83 5.22 22.60 12.34
N PRO A 84 4.52 23.52 13.01
CA PRO A 84 4.19 23.42 14.43
C PRO A 84 3.40 22.14 14.74
N PHE A 85 3.57 21.62 15.97
CA PHE A 85 2.90 20.38 16.38
C PHE A 85 1.37 20.44 16.28
N ASN A 86 0.77 21.61 16.48
CA ASN A 86 -0.67 21.84 16.44
C ASN A 86 -1.20 22.22 15.06
N SER A 87 -0.34 22.34 14.04
CA SER A 87 -0.80 22.70 12.68
C SER A 87 -1.64 21.59 12.06
N SER A 88 -2.63 21.99 11.26
CA SER A 88 -3.36 21.07 10.38
C SER A 88 -2.39 20.44 9.38
N THR A 89 -2.43 19.12 9.29
CA THR A 89 -1.59 18.40 8.33
C THR A 89 -2.25 18.26 6.96
N ASN A 90 -3.56 18.50 6.85
CA ASN A 90 -4.30 18.30 5.61
C ASN A 90 -3.74 19.13 4.45
N GLU A 91 -3.48 20.40 4.69
CA GLU A 91 -2.90 21.32 3.70
C GLU A 91 -1.50 20.89 3.28
N ILE A 92 -0.69 20.44 4.25
CA ILE A 92 0.68 19.98 3.99
C ILE A 92 0.67 18.70 3.13
N PHE A 93 -0.25 17.78 3.36
CA PHE A 93 -0.40 16.59 2.51
C PHE A 93 -0.74 16.94 1.06
N ILE A 94 -1.62 17.93 0.86
CA ILE A 94 -2.00 18.41 -0.48
C ILE A 94 -0.81 19.10 -1.15
N GLU A 95 -0.12 19.98 -0.44
CA GLU A 95 1.03 20.72 -0.94
C GLU A 95 2.18 19.79 -1.36
N LEU A 96 2.45 18.76 -0.57
CA LEU A 96 3.49 17.77 -0.86
C LEU A 96 3.04 16.66 -1.82
N GLY A 97 1.77 16.60 -2.20
CA GLY A 97 1.21 15.54 -3.04
C GLY A 97 1.27 14.15 -2.40
N LEU A 98 1.22 14.07 -1.06
CA LEU A 98 1.31 12.81 -0.31
C LEU A 98 -0.06 12.22 -0.02
N GLY A 99 -0.24 10.92 -0.26
CA GLY A 99 -1.43 10.19 0.16
C GLY A 99 -1.40 9.89 1.67
N LYS A 100 -2.54 10.01 2.33
CA LYS A 100 -2.70 9.58 3.73
C LYS A 100 -2.74 8.06 3.84
N VAL A 101 -2.45 7.54 5.03
CA VAL A 101 -2.47 6.08 5.29
C VAL A 101 -3.77 5.42 4.82
N ARG A 102 -4.93 6.03 5.11
CA ARG A 102 -6.24 5.48 4.69
C ARG A 102 -6.39 5.41 3.18
N ASP A 103 -6.02 6.49 2.50
CA ASP A 103 -6.11 6.56 1.04
C ASP A 103 -5.18 5.54 0.39
N LEU A 104 -3.97 5.38 0.94
CA LEU A 104 -2.99 4.40 0.48
C LEU A 104 -3.50 2.96 0.65
N ILE A 105 -4.11 2.63 1.78
CA ILE A 105 -4.72 1.31 2.02
C ILE A 105 -5.83 1.08 1.00
N SER A 106 -6.76 2.02 0.87
CA SER A 106 -7.90 1.91 -0.05
C SER A 106 -7.46 1.76 -1.50
N LEU A 107 -6.48 2.54 -1.95
CA LEU A 107 -5.92 2.45 -3.31
C LEU A 107 -5.27 1.09 -3.57
N ASN A 108 -4.49 0.57 -2.64
CA ASN A 108 -3.84 -0.73 -2.81
C ASN A 108 -4.87 -1.87 -2.79
N GLN A 109 -5.90 -1.79 -1.95
CA GLN A 109 -7.00 -2.76 -1.95
C GLN A 109 -7.76 -2.76 -3.28
N LEU A 110 -8.14 -1.57 -3.78
CA LEU A 110 -8.81 -1.43 -5.08
C LEU A 110 -7.94 -1.95 -6.23
N LYS A 111 -6.64 -1.63 -6.21
CA LYS A 111 -5.69 -2.14 -7.19
C LYS A 111 -5.63 -3.66 -7.16
N SER A 112 -5.58 -4.29 -5.99
CA SER A 112 -5.55 -5.75 -5.86
C SER A 112 -6.83 -6.40 -6.39
N VAL A 113 -7.99 -5.80 -6.13
CA VAL A 113 -9.28 -6.28 -6.68
C VAL A 113 -9.28 -6.15 -8.20
N TYR A 114 -8.82 -5.02 -8.73
CA TYR A 114 -8.72 -4.82 -10.18
C TYR A 114 -7.78 -5.83 -10.84
N ASP A 115 -6.59 -6.03 -10.29
CA ASP A 115 -5.61 -6.98 -10.82
C ASP A 115 -6.17 -8.42 -10.77
N PHE A 116 -6.89 -8.77 -9.71
CA PHE A 116 -7.56 -10.06 -9.58
C PHE A 116 -8.65 -10.23 -10.64
N THR A 117 -9.50 -9.22 -10.86
CA THR A 117 -10.56 -9.29 -11.87
C THR A 117 -9.99 -9.41 -13.27
N GLN A 118 -8.94 -8.66 -13.62
CA GLN A 118 -8.28 -8.74 -14.92
C GLN A 118 -7.67 -10.13 -15.16
N ASN A 119 -6.97 -10.68 -14.19
CA ASN A 119 -6.43 -12.04 -14.27
C ASN A 119 -7.52 -13.10 -14.38
N CYS A 120 -8.66 -12.93 -13.71
CA CYS A 120 -9.81 -13.82 -13.83
C CYS A 120 -10.43 -13.76 -15.24
N TYR A 121 -10.55 -12.57 -15.83
CA TYR A 121 -11.03 -12.42 -17.21
C TYR A 121 -10.09 -13.09 -18.22
N LEU A 122 -8.78 -12.95 -18.06
CA LEU A 122 -7.82 -13.60 -18.95
C LEU A 122 -7.90 -15.13 -18.85
N LEU A 123 -8.05 -15.68 -17.63
CA LEU A 123 -8.24 -17.12 -17.45
C LEU A 123 -9.54 -17.63 -18.08
N THR A 124 -10.65 -16.90 -17.92
CA THR A 124 -11.93 -17.28 -18.52
C THR A 124 -11.90 -17.22 -20.03
N LEU A 125 -11.27 -16.20 -20.62
CA LEU A 125 -11.08 -16.10 -22.08
C LEU A 125 -10.17 -17.22 -22.61
N TRP A 126 -9.13 -17.58 -21.88
CA TRP A 126 -8.23 -18.68 -22.26
C TRP A 126 -8.94 -20.04 -22.19
N ILE A 127 -9.71 -20.31 -21.14
CA ILE A 127 -10.54 -21.54 -21.03
C ILE A 127 -11.58 -21.57 -22.15
N PHE A 128 -12.25 -20.44 -22.44
CA PHE A 128 -13.22 -20.36 -23.55
C PHE A 128 -12.57 -20.65 -24.89
N SER A 129 -11.39 -20.08 -25.16
CA SER A 129 -10.62 -20.35 -26.39
C SER A 129 -10.25 -21.81 -26.53
N LEU A 130 -9.82 -22.48 -25.45
CA LEU A 130 -9.52 -23.92 -25.45
C LEU A 130 -10.77 -24.77 -25.72
N THR A 131 -11.91 -24.44 -25.11
CA THR A 131 -13.16 -25.18 -25.35
C THR A 131 -13.66 -25.04 -26.78
N VAL A 132 -13.56 -23.85 -27.35
CA VAL A 132 -13.89 -23.61 -28.78
C VAL A 132 -12.95 -24.39 -29.70
N ALA A 133 -11.65 -24.39 -29.43
CA ALA A 133 -10.67 -25.15 -30.21
C ALA A 133 -10.94 -26.67 -30.16
N MET A 134 -11.29 -27.21 -29.00
CA MET A 134 -11.67 -28.62 -28.84
C MET A 134 -12.95 -28.96 -29.61
N LEU A 135 -13.96 -28.08 -29.59
CA LEU A 135 -15.20 -28.28 -30.37
C LEU A 135 -14.95 -28.27 -31.86
N ILE A 136 -14.13 -27.33 -32.35
CA ILE A 136 -13.75 -27.28 -33.76
C ILE A 136 -13.01 -28.57 -34.16
N GLN A 137 -12.06 -29.02 -33.35
CA GLN A 137 -11.33 -30.27 -33.63
C GLN A 137 -12.26 -31.48 -33.68
N HIS A 138 -13.24 -31.54 -32.77
CA HIS A 138 -14.23 -32.61 -32.74
C HIS A 138 -15.14 -32.57 -34.00
N LEU A 139 -15.57 -31.38 -34.45
CA LEU A 139 -16.34 -31.21 -35.66
C LEU A 139 -15.55 -31.59 -36.92
N VAL A 140 -14.28 -31.20 -37.02
CA VAL A 140 -13.41 -31.57 -38.14
C VAL A 140 -13.25 -33.07 -38.21
N ASN A 141 -13.02 -33.75 -37.10
CA ASN A 141 -12.91 -35.20 -37.05
C ASN A 141 -14.21 -35.90 -37.41
N TRP A 142 -15.37 -35.27 -37.24
CA TRP A 142 -16.70 -35.81 -37.60
C TRP A 142 -17.02 -35.64 -39.08
N ILE A 143 -16.47 -34.60 -39.71
CA ILE A 143 -16.68 -34.30 -41.14
C ILE A 143 -15.74 -35.14 -42.05
N VAL A 144 -14.60 -35.56 -41.52
CA VAL A 144 -13.57 -36.31 -42.23
C VAL A 144 -13.80 -37.83 -42.21
N LEU A 145 -14.77 -38.31 -41.41
CA LEU A 145 -15.28 -39.68 -41.40
C LEU A 145 -16.50 -39.82 -42.31
#